data_6ded4493aecf16caffe56a550e0481f9
#
_entry.id   6ded4493aecf16caffe56a550e0481f9
#
_cell.length_a   1.000
_cell.length_b   1.000
_cell.length_c   1.000
_cell.angle_alpha   90.00
_cell.angle_beta   90.00
_cell.angle_gamma   90.00
#
_symmetry.space_group_name_H-M   'P 1'
#
loop_
_entity.id
_entity.type
_entity.pdbx_description
1 polymer ?
#
loop_
_entity_poly.entity_id
_entity_poly.type
_entity_poly.pdbx_seq_one_letter_code
_entity_poly.pdbx_strand_id
1 'polypeptide(L)' 'MITLRQLRYLSALARHRHFGRAAQDCAVTQPALSMQVRELERAIGAELVERRPGDIALTDTGLEVARRADPDRHPRPH' A
#
# COMPACT_ATOMS: atom_id res chain seq x y z
N MET A 1 0.34 2.32 15.69
CA MET A 1 1.58 3.02 15.30
C MET A 1 1.92 2.73 13.85
N ILE A 2 2.24 3.75 13.09
CA ILE A 2 2.59 3.60 11.68
C ILE A 2 4.07 3.24 11.56
N THR A 3 4.38 2.20 10.80
CA THR A 3 5.77 1.79 10.61
C THR A 3 6.19 2.02 9.16
N LEU A 4 7.49 2.18 8.96
CA LEU A 4 8.06 2.31 7.63
C LEU A 4 7.76 1.08 6.76
N ARG A 5 7.75 -0.10 7.38
CA ARG A 5 7.41 -1.35 6.70
C ARG A 5 5.99 -1.30 6.15
N GLN A 6 5.04 -0.81 6.94
CA GLN A 6 3.64 -0.70 6.50
C GLN A 6 3.51 0.25 5.31
N LEU A 7 4.21 1.38 5.37
CA LEU A 7 4.19 2.34 4.27
C LEU A 7 4.80 1.74 3.00
N ARG A 8 5.86 0.98 3.15
CA ARG A 8 6.51 0.31 2.02
C ARG A 8 5.58 -0.71 1.37
N TYR A 9 4.81 -1.44 2.17
CA TYR A 9 3.84 -2.41 1.65
C TYR A 9 2.73 -1.70 0.89
N LEU A 10 2.26 -0.58 1.40
CA LEU A 10 1.24 0.19 0.69
C LEU A 10 1.77 0.72 -0.65
N SER A 11 3.01 1.18 -0.68
CA SER A 11 3.65 1.63 -1.92
C SER A 11 3.71 0.51 -2.95
N ALA A 12 4.04 -0.70 -2.50
CA ALA A 12 4.08 -1.87 -3.38
C ALA A 12 2.70 -2.18 -3.95
N LEU A 13 1.66 -2.07 -3.13
CA LEU A 13 0.29 -2.27 -3.60
C LEU A 13 -0.11 -1.20 -4.61
N ALA A 14 0.34 0.03 -4.43
CA ALA A 14 0.07 1.11 -5.37
C ALA A 14 0.70 0.83 -6.73
N ARG A 15 1.91 0.25 -6.74
CA ARG A 15 2.61 -0.06 -7.98
C ARG A 15 2.00 -1.27 -8.69
N HIS A 16 1.73 -2.33 -7.94
CA HIS A 16 1.34 -3.62 -8.53
C HIS A 16 -0.17 -3.78 -8.68
N ARG A 17 -0.93 -3.17 -7.79
CA ARG A 17 -2.40 -3.29 -7.74
C ARG A 17 -2.83 -4.75 -7.66
N HIS A 18 -2.03 -5.56 -6.98
CA HIS A 18 -2.24 -6.99 -6.84
C HIS A 18 -1.52 -7.45 -5.57
N PHE A 19 -2.26 -8.06 -4.63
CA PHE A 19 -1.68 -8.45 -3.35
C PHE A 19 -0.54 -9.46 -3.52
N GLY A 20 -0.71 -10.44 -4.37
CA GLY A 20 0.33 -11.46 -4.57
C GLY A 20 1.63 -10.88 -5.10
N ARG A 21 1.53 -10.01 -6.11
CA ARG A 21 2.73 -9.38 -6.69
C ARG A 21 3.40 -8.43 -5.73
N ALA A 22 2.60 -7.67 -4.98
CA ALA A 22 3.13 -6.77 -3.98
C ALA A 22 3.87 -7.55 -2.88
N ALA A 23 3.30 -8.67 -2.45
CA ALA A 23 3.92 -9.51 -1.44
C ALA A 23 5.25 -10.09 -1.94
N GLN A 24 5.31 -10.52 -3.20
CA GLN A 24 6.56 -11.00 -3.80
C GLN A 24 7.62 -9.91 -3.82
N ASP A 25 7.22 -8.71 -4.22
CA ASP A 25 8.13 -7.56 -4.28
C ASP A 25 8.70 -7.24 -2.89
N CYS A 26 7.89 -7.40 -1.86
CA CYS A 26 8.30 -7.13 -0.48
C CYS A 26 8.91 -8.35 0.21
N ALA A 27 8.99 -9.48 -0.47
CA ALA A 27 9.53 -10.74 0.07
C ALA A 27 8.80 -11.21 1.32
N VAL A 28 7.48 -11.10 1.31
CA VAL A 28 6.61 -11.53 2.40
C VAL A 28 5.46 -12.36 1.84
N THR A 29 4.73 -13.02 2.72
CA THR A 29 3.52 -13.73 2.30
C THR A 29 2.39 -12.75 2.07
N GLN A 30 1.42 -13.14 1.24
CA GLN A 30 0.27 -12.31 0.98
C GLN A 30 -0.55 -12.01 2.24
N PRO A 31 -0.82 -13.01 3.12
CA PRO A 31 -1.52 -12.70 4.37
C PRO A 31 -0.75 -11.73 5.28
N ALA A 32 0.58 -11.83 5.32
CA ALA A 32 1.37 -10.90 6.12
C ALA A 32 1.27 -9.48 5.59
N LEU A 33 1.35 -9.31 4.28
CA LEU A 33 1.19 -8.00 3.66
C LEU A 33 -0.20 -7.43 3.96
N SER A 34 -1.23 -8.24 3.78
CA SER A 34 -2.61 -7.81 3.98
C SER A 34 -2.85 -7.39 5.43
N MET A 35 -2.30 -8.13 6.38
CA MET A 35 -2.45 -7.80 7.80
C MET A 35 -1.79 -6.47 8.12
N GLN A 36 -0.60 -6.23 7.61
CA GLN A 36 0.11 -4.99 7.87
C GLN A 36 -0.59 -3.78 7.26
N VAL A 37 -1.20 -3.96 6.09
CA VAL A 37 -1.97 -2.89 5.47
C VAL A 37 -3.21 -2.57 6.32
N ARG A 38 -3.86 -3.58 6.87
CA ARG A 38 -5.00 -3.35 7.78
C ARG A 38 -4.58 -2.63 9.05
N GLU A 39 -3.43 -2.96 9.59
CA GLU A 39 -2.90 -2.25 10.76
C GLU A 39 -2.64 -0.79 10.43
N LEU A 40 -2.13 -0.53 9.25
CA LEU A 40 -1.91 0.84 8.78
C LEU A 40 -3.24 1.59 8.67
N GLU A 41 -4.26 0.94 8.11
CA GLU A 41 -5.59 1.52 8.00
C GLU A 41 -6.15 1.90 9.37
N ARG A 42 -5.97 1.02 10.34
CA ARG A 42 -6.41 1.30 11.70
C ARG A 42 -5.68 2.47 12.31
N ALA A 43 -4.37 2.54 12.10
CA ALA A 43 -3.55 3.62 12.65
C ALA A 43 -3.93 4.98 12.06
N ILE A 44 -4.28 4.99 10.77
CA ILE A 44 -4.67 6.23 10.08
C ILE A 44 -6.14 6.56 10.33
N GLY A 45 -6.97 5.53 10.54
CA GLY A 45 -8.39 5.71 10.74
C GLY A 45 -9.16 5.86 9.45
N ALA A 46 -8.64 5.33 8.35
CA ALA A 46 -9.27 5.40 7.04
C ALA A 46 -8.92 4.18 6.20
N GLU A 47 -9.79 3.83 5.28
CA GLU A 47 -9.48 2.77 4.32
C GLU A 47 -8.50 3.28 3.30
N LEU A 48 -7.47 2.48 3.04
CA LEU A 48 -6.42 2.82 2.08
C LEU A 48 -6.54 2.00 0.81
N VAL A 49 -7.17 0.84 0.90
CA VAL A 49 -7.29 -0.11 -0.21
C VAL A 49 -8.74 -0.51 -0.35
N GLU A 50 -9.23 -0.47 -1.57
CA GLU A 50 -10.54 -0.96 -1.94
C GLU A 50 -10.37 -2.29 -2.65
N ARG A 51 -10.94 -3.35 -2.07
CA ARG A 51 -10.86 -4.70 -2.64
C ARG A 51 -12.00 -4.92 -3.60
N ARG A 52 -11.67 -5.33 -4.82
CA ARG A 52 -12.64 -5.63 -5.87
C ARG A 52 -12.40 -7.04 -6.35
N PRO A 53 -13.44 -7.72 -6.88
CA PRO A 53 -13.23 -9.05 -7.49
C PRO A 53 -12.16 -8.98 -8.57
N GLY A 54 -11.10 -9.75 -8.40
CA GLY A 54 -10.02 -9.84 -9.39
C GLY A 54 -9.08 -8.66 -9.44
N ASP A 55 -9.26 -7.65 -8.56
CA ASP A 55 -8.42 -6.45 -8.61
C ASP A 55 -8.43 -5.74 -7.25
N ILE A 56 -7.56 -4.79 -7.10
CA ILE A 56 -7.59 -3.84 -5.99
C ILE A 56 -7.34 -2.45 -6.53
N ALA A 57 -7.83 -1.46 -5.80
CA ALA A 57 -7.55 -0.06 -6.08
C ALA A 57 -7.24 0.63 -4.75
N LEU A 58 -6.40 1.66 -4.79
CA LEU A 58 -6.19 2.47 -3.61
C LEU A 58 -7.28 3.53 -3.54
N THR A 59 -7.71 3.82 -2.32
CA THR A 59 -8.61 4.96 -2.09
C THR A 59 -7.83 6.24 -2.29
N ASP A 60 -8.52 7.38 -2.33
CA ASP A 60 -7.84 8.68 -2.43
C ASP A 60 -6.84 8.87 -1.29
N THR A 61 -7.24 8.48 -0.07
CA THR A 61 -6.35 8.53 1.08
C THR A 61 -5.17 7.58 0.89
N GLY A 62 -5.41 6.38 0.37
CA GLY A 62 -4.36 5.41 0.12
C GLY A 62 -3.34 5.91 -0.90
N LEU A 63 -3.81 6.53 -1.98
CA LEU A 63 -2.93 7.09 -2.99
C LEU A 63 -2.08 8.22 -2.42
N GLU A 64 -2.66 9.06 -1.59
CA GLU A 64 -1.93 10.15 -0.95
C GLU A 64 -0.84 9.65 -0.02
N VAL A 65 -1.19 8.68 0.81
CA VAL A 65 -0.22 8.09 1.75
C VAL A 65 0.90 7.37 0.99
N ALA A 66 0.55 6.60 -0.04
CA ALA A 66 1.53 5.87 -0.83
C ALA A 66 2.49 6.84 -1.54
N ARG A 67 1.96 7.92 -2.07
CA ARG A 67 2.78 8.91 -2.78
C ARG A 67 3.79 9.55 -1.85
N ARG A 68 3.38 9.88 -0.63
CA ARG A 68 4.27 10.51 0.36
C ARG A 68 5.29 9.52 0.91
N ALA A 69 4.94 8.25 0.96
CA ALA A 69 5.79 7.22 1.54
C ALA A 69 6.86 6.71 0.57
N ASP A 70 6.68 6.90 -0.73
CA ASP A 70 7.56 6.34 -1.75
C ASP A 70 8.47 7.43 -2.32
N PRO A 71 9.75 7.47 -1.91
CA PRO A 71 10.67 8.51 -2.41
C PRO A 71 10.95 8.39 -3.90
N ASP A 72 10.73 7.22 -4.49
CA ASP A 72 10.98 7.01 -5.92
C ASP A 72 9.82 7.46 -6.79
N ARG A 73 8.72 7.88 -6.17
CA ARG A 73 7.53 8.31 -6.88
C ARG A 73 7.27 9.80 -6.78
N HIS A 74 8.30 10.57 -6.55
CA HIS A 74 8.15 12.01 -6.55
C HIS A 74 7.70 12.49 -7.92
N PRO A 75 6.70 13.38 -7.98
CA PRO A 75 6.36 14.00 -9.25
C PRO A 75 7.59 14.75 -9.75
N ARG A 76 7.99 14.42 -10.95
CA ARG A 76 9.14 15.09 -11.55
C ARG A 76 8.69 16.42 -12.11
N PRO A 77 9.40 17.50 -11.83
CA PRO A 77 9.11 18.76 -12.48
C PRO A 77 9.37 18.59 -13.98
N HIS A 78 8.46 19.05 -14.75
CA HIS A 78 8.59 19.03 -16.21
C HIS A 78 9.06 20.37 -16.72
#